data_80f5816070888a810dfa2236941d129d
#
_entry.id   80f5816070888a810dfa2236941d129d
#
_cell.length_a   1.000
_cell.length_b   1.000
_cell.length_c   1.000
_cell.angle_alpha   90.00
_cell.angle_beta   90.00
_cell.angle_gamma   90.00
#
_symmetry.space_group_name_H-M   'P 1'
#
loop_
_entity.id
_entity.type
_entity.pdbx_description
1 polymer ?
#
loop_
_entity_poly.entity_id
_entity_poly.type
_entity_poly.pdbx_seq_one_letter_code
_entity_poly.pdbx_strand_id
1 'polypeptide(L)'
;MCKLWESEAANVETYGVRCVRIRTGLVLSTEDGALKQMLTPFKLFIGGPLGSGKQWASWLHIDDIIGIYLYAIDNPKLSGAVNAVSPNPIRMKEFANTLGKVLHRPSLFPVPKFILKIVVGEAAEVVLASQRINSKKISDNGFKFKFKNLKEALRDLLG
;
A
#
# COMPACT_ATOMS: atom_id res chain seq x y z
N MET A 1 1.07 -2.68 19.87
CA MET A 1 2.06 -3.58 19.25
C MET A 1 3.05 -2.82 18.37
N CYS A 2 2.69 -2.15 17.26
CA CYS A 2 3.67 -1.48 16.36
C CYS A 2 4.55 -0.42 17.05
N LYS A 3 4.03 0.37 17.99
CA LYS A 3 4.83 1.36 18.74
C LYS A 3 5.94 0.70 19.56
N LEU A 4 5.64 -0.45 20.16
CA LEU A 4 6.60 -1.22 20.97
C LEU A 4 7.71 -1.77 20.07
N TRP A 5 7.36 -2.36 18.92
CA TRP A 5 8.34 -2.85 17.95
C TRP A 5 9.25 -1.73 17.42
N GLU A 6 8.68 -0.56 17.11
CA GLU A 6 9.50 0.57 16.67
C GLU A 6 10.40 1.12 17.77
N SER A 7 9.93 1.09 19.02
CA SER A 7 10.74 1.48 20.19
C SER A 7 11.91 0.53 20.37
N GLU A 8 11.66 -0.77 20.34
CA GLU A 8 12.71 -1.79 20.47
C GLU A 8 13.73 -1.70 19.30
N ALA A 9 13.23 -1.55 18.07
CA ALA A 9 14.12 -1.37 16.93
C ALA A 9 14.96 -0.11 17.03
N ALA A 10 14.46 0.97 17.66
CA ALA A 10 15.21 2.20 17.84
C ALA A 10 16.35 2.05 18.86
N ASN A 11 16.29 1.07 19.77
CA ASN A 11 17.32 0.86 20.79
C ASN A 11 18.70 0.58 20.17
N VAL A 12 18.78 0.04 18.94
CA VAL A 12 20.07 -0.18 18.28
C VAL A 12 20.83 1.13 17.99
N GLU A 13 20.11 2.26 17.94
CA GLU A 13 20.70 3.58 17.71
C GLU A 13 21.60 4.00 18.91
N THR A 14 21.33 3.48 20.13
CA THR A 14 22.15 3.72 21.31
C THR A 14 23.54 3.09 21.22
N TYR A 15 23.70 2.09 20.34
CA TYR A 15 24.98 1.44 20.04
C TYR A 15 25.68 2.03 18.81
N GLY A 16 25.23 3.20 18.32
CA GLY A 16 25.80 3.86 17.14
C GLY A 16 25.39 3.20 15.81
N VAL A 17 24.41 2.28 15.83
CA VAL A 17 23.93 1.62 14.63
C VAL A 17 22.78 2.40 14.03
N ARG A 18 22.86 2.70 12.73
CA ARG A 18 21.79 3.38 12.00
C ARG A 18 20.55 2.47 11.86
N CYS A 19 19.40 2.96 12.24
CA CYS A 19 18.13 2.24 12.13
C CYS A 19 17.17 2.97 11.18
N VAL A 20 16.65 2.25 10.18
CA VAL A 20 15.58 2.72 9.29
C VAL A 20 14.36 1.84 9.49
N ARG A 21 13.28 2.43 10.00
CA ARG A 21 12.01 1.72 10.27
C ARG A 21 11.02 2.02 9.13
N ILE A 22 10.86 1.07 8.23
CA ILE A 22 10.01 1.23 7.05
C ILE A 22 8.57 0.87 7.39
N ARG A 23 7.67 1.86 7.34
CA ARG A 23 6.22 1.71 7.54
C ARG A 23 5.57 1.52 6.18
N THR A 24 5.20 0.29 5.89
CA THR A 24 4.69 -0.11 4.58
C THR A 24 3.18 0.14 4.48
N GLY A 25 2.75 0.74 3.37
CA GLY A 25 1.34 0.86 3.00
C GLY A 25 0.80 -0.38 2.29
N LEU A 26 -0.27 -0.20 1.51
CA LEU A 26 -0.87 -1.27 0.72
C LEU A 26 0.03 -1.62 -0.48
N VAL A 27 0.82 -2.69 -0.37
CA VAL A 27 1.67 -3.15 -1.47
C VAL A 27 0.82 -3.83 -2.54
N LEU A 28 1.01 -3.39 -3.79
CA LEU A 28 0.34 -3.96 -4.95
C LEU A 28 1.25 -5.01 -5.59
N SER A 29 0.76 -6.26 -5.60
CA SER A 29 1.37 -7.41 -6.27
C SER A 29 0.27 -8.34 -6.77
N THR A 30 0.53 -9.07 -7.85
CA THR A 30 -0.37 -10.12 -8.38
C THR A 30 -0.09 -11.48 -7.77
N GLU A 31 1.05 -11.66 -7.16
CA GLU A 31 1.44 -12.95 -6.56
C GLU A 31 0.75 -13.20 -5.24
N ASP A 32 0.60 -12.15 -4.40
CA ASP A 32 -0.07 -12.25 -3.10
C ASP A 32 -0.63 -10.89 -2.63
N GLY A 33 -1.30 -10.90 -1.48
CA GLY A 33 -1.81 -9.71 -0.81
C GLY A 33 -3.17 -9.22 -1.32
N ALA A 34 -3.49 -7.97 -0.99
CA ALA A 34 -4.83 -7.41 -1.18
C ALA A 34 -5.22 -7.27 -2.65
N LEU A 35 -4.29 -6.92 -3.55
CA LEU A 35 -4.61 -6.80 -4.97
C LEU A 35 -5.07 -8.14 -5.53
N LYS A 36 -4.32 -9.22 -5.28
CA LYS A 36 -4.68 -10.58 -5.74
C LYS A 36 -6.10 -10.96 -5.30
N GLN A 37 -6.44 -10.69 -4.04
CA GLN A 37 -7.78 -10.97 -3.51
C GLN A 37 -8.87 -10.12 -4.17
N MET A 38 -8.57 -8.87 -4.52
CA MET A 38 -9.50 -7.99 -5.24
C MET A 38 -9.73 -8.44 -6.69
N LEU A 39 -8.75 -9.09 -7.34
CA LEU A 39 -8.90 -9.51 -8.74
C LEU A 39 -10.04 -10.51 -8.95
N THR A 40 -10.23 -11.47 -8.04
CA THR A 40 -11.25 -12.51 -8.17
C THR A 40 -12.67 -11.94 -8.35
N PRO A 41 -13.19 -11.07 -7.46
CA PRO A 41 -14.53 -10.49 -7.66
C PRO A 41 -14.62 -9.63 -8.93
N PHE A 42 -13.55 -8.93 -9.33
CA PHE A 42 -13.56 -8.19 -10.59
C PHE A 42 -13.63 -9.12 -11.81
N LYS A 43 -12.90 -10.24 -11.81
CA LYS A 43 -12.99 -11.26 -12.87
C LYS A 43 -14.39 -11.86 -12.97
N LEU A 44 -15.11 -11.96 -11.87
CA LEU A 44 -16.50 -12.44 -11.81
C LEU A 44 -17.55 -11.33 -12.07
N PHE A 45 -17.15 -10.13 -12.49
CA PHE A 45 -18.02 -8.97 -12.76
C PHE A 45 -18.80 -8.42 -11.56
N ILE A 46 -18.47 -8.84 -10.34
CA ILE A 46 -19.07 -8.39 -9.07
C ILE A 46 -18.13 -7.51 -8.26
N GLY A 47 -17.07 -6.97 -8.91
CA GLY A 47 -16.10 -6.12 -8.27
C GLY A 47 -16.62 -4.73 -7.93
N GLY A 48 -16.00 -4.11 -6.92
CA GLY A 48 -16.31 -2.75 -6.52
C GLY A 48 -15.51 -2.27 -5.30
N PRO A 49 -15.85 -1.08 -4.80
CA PRO A 49 -15.14 -0.50 -3.67
C PRO A 49 -15.35 -1.30 -2.38
N LEU A 50 -14.27 -1.47 -1.62
CA LEU A 50 -14.33 -2.15 -0.34
C LEU A 50 -14.97 -1.24 0.72
N GLY A 51 -15.93 -1.76 1.48
CA GLY A 51 -16.63 -1.01 2.52
C GLY A 51 -17.34 0.24 1.98
N SER A 52 -17.12 1.40 2.61
CA SER A 52 -17.74 2.67 2.19
C SER A 52 -17.10 3.29 0.94
N GLY A 53 -15.92 2.83 0.55
CA GLY A 53 -15.11 3.44 -0.52
C GLY A 53 -14.53 4.82 -0.17
N LYS A 54 -14.91 5.40 0.97
CA LYS A 54 -14.46 6.75 1.40
C LYS A 54 -13.10 6.73 2.10
N GLN A 55 -12.64 5.57 2.57
CA GLN A 55 -11.35 5.42 3.22
C GLN A 55 -10.19 5.67 2.25
N TRP A 56 -9.08 6.17 2.79
CA TRP A 56 -7.86 6.34 2.03
C TRP A 56 -7.17 5.00 1.77
N ALA A 57 -6.68 4.82 0.55
CA ALA A 57 -5.77 3.75 0.16
C ALA A 57 -4.39 4.35 -0.07
N SER A 58 -3.51 4.17 0.90
CA SER A 58 -2.10 4.54 0.79
C SER A 58 -1.35 3.35 0.20
N TRP A 59 -1.34 3.28 -1.11
CA TRP A 59 -0.82 2.17 -1.91
C TRP A 59 0.66 2.34 -2.29
N LEU A 60 1.29 1.25 -2.71
CA LEU A 60 2.66 1.23 -3.23
C LEU A 60 2.83 0.06 -4.20
N HIS A 61 3.58 0.24 -5.28
CA HIS A 61 3.96 -0.85 -6.19
C HIS A 61 5.03 -1.73 -5.57
N ILE A 62 5.05 -3.03 -5.90
CA ILE A 62 6.04 -3.99 -5.37
C ILE A 62 7.47 -3.57 -5.74
N ASP A 63 7.73 -3.08 -6.95
CA ASP A 63 9.06 -2.60 -7.35
C ASP A 63 9.50 -1.38 -6.53
N ASP A 64 8.57 -0.49 -6.18
CA ASP A 64 8.90 0.70 -5.38
C ASP A 64 9.24 0.32 -3.93
N ILE A 65 8.57 -0.66 -3.33
CA ILE A 65 8.95 -1.11 -1.97
C ILE A 65 10.33 -1.77 -1.97
N ILE A 66 10.63 -2.60 -2.97
CA ILE A 66 11.97 -3.18 -3.14
C ILE A 66 13.02 -2.06 -3.29
N GLY A 67 12.73 -1.09 -4.17
CA GLY A 67 13.59 0.07 -4.37
C GLY A 67 13.82 0.89 -3.10
N ILE A 68 12.79 1.06 -2.26
CA ILE A 68 12.89 1.76 -0.97
C ILE A 68 13.80 1.02 0.01
N TYR A 69 13.71 -0.32 0.07
CA TYR A 69 14.62 -1.12 0.91
C TYR A 69 16.06 -1.00 0.46
N LEU A 70 16.34 -1.15 -0.82
CA LEU A 70 17.69 -0.99 -1.38
C LEU A 70 18.21 0.44 -1.14
N TYR A 71 17.37 1.45 -1.40
CA TYR A 71 17.72 2.84 -1.14
C TYR A 71 18.03 3.10 0.33
N ALA A 72 17.30 2.49 1.25
CA ALA A 72 17.53 2.63 2.68
C ALA A 72 18.85 1.98 3.11
N ILE A 73 19.28 0.91 2.47
CA ILE A 73 20.57 0.26 2.70
C ILE A 73 21.69 1.16 2.21
N ASP A 74 21.60 1.66 0.98
CA ASP A 74 22.66 2.39 0.29
C ASP A 74 22.80 3.86 0.73
N ASN A 75 21.73 4.45 1.31
CA ASN A 75 21.75 5.86 1.71
C ASN A 75 22.03 6.02 3.22
N PRO A 76 23.29 6.36 3.62
CA PRO A 76 23.66 6.50 5.02
C PRO A 76 22.96 7.68 5.72
N LYS A 77 22.42 8.64 4.98
CA LYS A 77 21.72 9.81 5.53
C LYS A 77 20.28 9.50 5.93
N LEU A 78 19.71 8.41 5.42
CA LEU A 78 18.34 8.02 5.74
C LEU A 78 18.32 7.27 7.08
N SER A 79 17.55 7.77 8.06
CA SER A 79 17.42 7.16 9.39
C SER A 79 16.00 7.35 9.96
N GLY A 80 15.68 6.59 11.02
CA GLY A 80 14.42 6.69 11.74
C GLY A 80 13.22 6.16 10.93
N ALA A 81 11.99 6.57 11.29
CA ALA A 81 10.77 6.09 10.62
C ALA A 81 10.57 6.71 9.24
N VAL A 82 10.25 5.87 8.26
CA VAL A 82 10.02 6.22 6.85
C VAL A 82 8.74 5.55 6.36
N ASN A 83 7.83 6.33 5.78
CA ASN A 83 6.61 5.80 5.19
C ASN A 83 6.88 5.35 3.75
N ALA A 84 6.70 4.08 3.47
CA ALA A 84 6.80 3.47 2.15
C ALA A 84 5.40 3.40 1.53
N VAL A 85 4.97 4.50 0.95
CA VAL A 85 3.70 4.67 0.23
C VAL A 85 3.92 5.54 -1.01
N SER A 86 3.10 5.35 -2.03
CA SER A 86 3.09 6.23 -3.20
C SER A 86 2.83 7.69 -2.78
N PRO A 87 3.43 8.69 -3.47
CA PRO A 87 3.20 10.10 -3.17
C PRO A 87 1.73 10.54 -3.38
N ASN A 88 0.96 9.74 -4.12
CA ASN A 88 -0.43 10.04 -4.46
C ASN A 88 -1.40 9.03 -3.81
N PRO A 89 -1.71 9.16 -2.50
CA PRO A 89 -2.76 8.36 -1.87
C PRO A 89 -4.13 8.73 -2.48
N ILE A 90 -4.98 7.73 -2.66
CA ILE A 90 -6.31 7.91 -3.28
C ILE A 90 -7.42 7.35 -2.39
N ARG A 91 -8.69 7.58 -2.75
CA ARG A 91 -9.82 6.95 -2.06
C ARG A 91 -10.04 5.53 -2.58
N MET A 92 -10.51 4.63 -1.73
CA MET A 92 -10.78 3.24 -2.09
C MET A 92 -11.79 3.11 -3.24
N LYS A 93 -12.77 4.01 -3.34
CA LYS A 93 -13.69 4.08 -4.49
C LYS A 93 -12.94 4.36 -5.80
N GLU A 94 -12.00 5.29 -5.77
CA GLU A 94 -11.17 5.64 -6.93
C GLU A 94 -10.23 4.47 -7.30
N PHE A 95 -9.66 3.82 -6.28
CA PHE A 95 -8.86 2.61 -6.47
C PHE A 95 -9.67 1.53 -7.21
N ALA A 96 -10.83 1.18 -6.70
CA ALA A 96 -11.70 0.16 -7.30
C ALA A 96 -12.12 0.53 -8.73
N ASN A 97 -12.50 1.79 -8.97
CA ASN A 97 -12.85 2.28 -10.30
C ASN A 97 -11.67 2.19 -11.29
N THR A 98 -10.47 2.52 -10.83
CA THR A 98 -9.25 2.45 -11.66
C THR A 98 -8.92 0.99 -11.98
N LEU A 99 -9.01 0.10 -10.99
CA LEU A 99 -8.83 -1.33 -11.19
C LEU A 99 -9.85 -1.90 -12.20
N GLY A 100 -11.13 -1.56 -12.05
CA GLY A 100 -12.16 -1.96 -13.01
C GLY A 100 -11.87 -1.49 -14.44
N LYS A 101 -11.41 -0.23 -14.60
CA LYS A 101 -11.02 0.29 -15.91
C LYS A 101 -9.83 -0.45 -16.53
N VAL A 102 -8.82 -0.80 -15.73
CA VAL A 102 -7.64 -1.54 -16.21
C VAL A 102 -8.02 -2.96 -16.61
N LEU A 103 -8.88 -3.60 -15.84
CA LEU A 103 -9.37 -4.97 -16.11
C LEU A 103 -10.46 -5.03 -17.18
N HIS A 104 -10.98 -3.88 -17.65
CA HIS A 104 -12.19 -3.81 -18.50
C HIS A 104 -13.40 -4.51 -17.85
N ARG A 105 -13.59 -4.28 -16.54
CA ARG A 105 -14.68 -4.85 -15.72
C ARG A 105 -15.44 -3.75 -14.98
N PRO A 106 -16.74 -3.93 -14.74
CA PRO A 106 -17.52 -2.99 -13.95
C PRO A 106 -17.02 -2.92 -12.50
N SER A 107 -17.16 -1.74 -11.87
CA SER A 107 -16.84 -1.50 -10.47
C SER A 107 -18.08 -0.94 -9.76
N LEU A 108 -19.17 -1.72 -9.76
CA LEU A 108 -20.51 -1.24 -9.36
C LEU A 108 -20.94 -1.75 -7.99
N PHE A 109 -20.45 -2.92 -7.58
CA PHE A 109 -20.96 -3.61 -6.39
C PHE A 109 -20.05 -3.35 -5.19
N PRO A 110 -20.41 -2.46 -4.23
CA PRO A 110 -19.62 -2.27 -3.04
C PRO A 110 -19.56 -3.56 -2.22
N VAL A 111 -18.35 -3.98 -1.85
CA VAL A 111 -18.16 -5.18 -1.01
C VAL A 111 -18.45 -4.81 0.44
N PRO A 112 -19.52 -5.34 1.07
CA PRO A 112 -19.89 -5.03 2.43
C PRO A 112 -18.77 -5.44 3.41
N LYS A 113 -18.65 -4.73 4.54
CA LYS A 113 -17.64 -5.00 5.57
C LYS A 113 -17.68 -6.43 6.11
N PHE A 114 -18.88 -7.03 6.24
CA PHE A 114 -19.02 -8.39 6.77
C PHE A 114 -18.45 -9.44 5.81
N ILE A 115 -18.62 -9.24 4.48
CA ILE A 115 -18.01 -10.12 3.46
C ILE A 115 -16.49 -10.01 3.51
N LEU A 116 -15.94 -8.80 3.67
CA LEU A 116 -14.51 -8.60 3.84
C LEU A 116 -13.96 -9.35 5.06
N LYS A 117 -14.67 -9.31 6.19
CA LYS A 117 -14.25 -10.05 7.40
C LYS A 117 -14.24 -11.56 7.18
N ILE A 118 -15.16 -12.10 6.39
CA ILE A 118 -15.20 -13.54 6.05
C ILE A 118 -14.04 -13.91 5.12
N VAL A 119 -13.73 -13.07 4.12
CA VAL A 119 -12.74 -13.40 3.08
C VAL A 119 -11.31 -13.12 3.53
N VAL A 120 -11.09 -12.03 4.26
CA VAL A 120 -9.75 -11.51 4.62
C VAL A 120 -9.47 -11.63 6.12
N GLY A 121 -10.46 -12.06 6.92
CA GLY A 121 -10.31 -12.20 8.36
C GLY A 121 -10.00 -10.87 9.06
N GLU A 122 -9.11 -10.91 10.05
CA GLU A 122 -8.69 -9.73 10.82
C GLU A 122 -7.98 -8.66 9.97
N ALA A 123 -7.35 -9.04 8.85
CA ALA A 123 -6.74 -8.09 7.93
C ALA A 123 -7.77 -7.13 7.29
N ALA A 124 -9.06 -7.44 7.35
CA ALA A 124 -10.13 -6.53 6.92
C ALA A 124 -10.09 -5.19 7.67
N GLU A 125 -9.71 -5.18 8.95
CA GLU A 125 -9.59 -3.95 9.74
C GLU A 125 -8.49 -3.04 9.22
N VAL A 126 -7.37 -3.59 8.79
CA VAL A 126 -6.27 -2.83 8.18
C VAL A 126 -6.71 -2.22 6.86
N VAL A 127 -7.42 -2.99 6.02
CA VAL A 127 -7.93 -2.51 4.71
C VAL A 127 -9.01 -1.45 4.88
N LEU A 128 -9.81 -1.54 5.94
CA LEU A 128 -10.88 -0.59 6.26
C LEU A 128 -10.37 0.63 7.04
N ALA A 129 -9.19 0.55 7.66
CA ALA A 129 -8.56 1.68 8.34
C ALA A 129 -8.29 2.79 7.33
N SER A 130 -8.72 4.01 7.67
CA SER A 130 -8.57 5.17 6.79
C SER A 130 -7.38 6.01 7.24
N GLN A 131 -6.23 5.83 6.61
CA GLN A 131 -5.06 6.64 6.88
C GLN A 131 -4.54 7.26 5.58
N ARG A 132 -4.54 8.60 5.53
CA ARG A 132 -3.87 9.34 4.48
C ARG A 132 -2.41 9.52 4.86
N ILE A 133 -1.57 8.63 4.38
CA ILE A 133 -0.13 8.63 4.66
C ILE A 133 0.59 9.37 3.54
N ASN A 134 1.64 10.12 3.87
CA ASN A 134 2.52 10.76 2.89
C ASN A 134 3.90 10.12 2.89
N SER A 135 4.57 10.17 1.75
CA SER A 135 5.94 9.72 1.53
C SER A 135 6.96 10.86 1.54
N LYS A 136 6.60 12.02 2.12
CA LYS A 136 7.41 13.24 2.05
C LYS A 136 8.87 13.00 2.45
N LYS A 137 9.11 12.34 3.58
CA LYS A 137 10.47 12.11 4.09
C LYS A 137 11.36 11.37 3.10
N ILE A 138 10.87 10.28 2.49
CA ILE A 138 11.70 9.51 1.54
C ILE A 138 11.90 10.25 0.22
N SER A 139 10.90 11.00 -0.22
CA SER A 139 10.99 11.84 -1.42
C SER A 139 11.98 12.99 -1.22
N ASP A 140 11.93 13.67 -0.07
CA ASP A 140 12.85 14.76 0.27
C ASP A 140 14.31 14.26 0.41
N ASN A 141 14.51 12.99 0.79
CA ASN A 141 15.82 12.35 0.80
C ASN A 141 16.29 11.89 -0.60
N GLY A 142 15.52 12.13 -1.65
CA GLY A 142 15.95 11.91 -3.04
C GLY A 142 15.47 10.61 -3.69
N PHE A 143 14.67 9.79 -3.00
CA PHE A 143 14.10 8.58 -3.61
C PHE A 143 13.14 8.93 -4.75
N LYS A 144 13.28 8.27 -5.89
CA LYS A 144 12.44 8.46 -7.07
C LYS A 144 11.54 7.25 -7.26
N PHE A 145 10.24 7.44 -7.03
CA PHE A 145 9.24 6.41 -7.29
C PHE A 145 9.14 6.10 -8.77
N LYS A 146 9.12 4.82 -9.13
CA LYS A 146 8.87 4.32 -10.48
C LYS A 146 7.40 4.51 -10.86
N PHE A 147 6.49 4.21 -9.91
CA PHE A 147 5.04 4.31 -10.11
C PHE A 147 4.41 5.34 -9.17
N LYS A 148 4.12 6.54 -9.71
CA LYS A 148 3.41 7.60 -8.99
C LYS A 148 1.91 7.61 -9.27
N ASN A 149 1.48 6.99 -10.36
CA ASN A 149 0.11 6.94 -10.82
C ASN A 149 -0.43 5.51 -10.69
N LEU A 150 -1.59 5.36 -10.00
CA LEU A 150 -2.19 4.05 -9.76
C LEU A 150 -2.51 3.31 -11.06
N LYS A 151 -3.00 4.02 -12.09
CA LYS A 151 -3.38 3.39 -13.35
C LYS A 151 -2.17 2.77 -14.06
N GLU A 152 -1.03 3.45 -14.02
CA GLU A 152 0.23 2.95 -14.57
C GLU A 152 0.73 1.74 -13.78
N ALA A 153 0.72 1.82 -12.44
CA ALA A 153 1.07 0.73 -11.54
C ALA A 153 0.22 -0.53 -11.80
N LEU A 154 -1.10 -0.36 -11.91
CA LEU A 154 -2.00 -1.48 -12.20
C LEU A 154 -1.83 -2.04 -13.61
N ARG A 155 -1.50 -1.23 -14.61
CA ARG A 155 -1.21 -1.73 -15.95
C ARG A 155 0.07 -2.54 -16.00
N ASP A 156 1.10 -2.12 -15.30
CA ASP A 156 2.37 -2.86 -15.21
C ASP A 156 2.15 -4.25 -14.58
N LEU A 157 1.33 -4.31 -13.53
CA LEU A 157 1.05 -5.56 -12.81
C LEU A 157 0.09 -6.51 -13.52
N LEU A 158 -0.80 -6.00 -14.37
CA LEU A 158 -1.93 -6.77 -14.91
C LEU A 158 -1.84 -7.02 -16.43
N GLY A 159 -0.88 -6.40 -17.10
CA GLY A 159 -0.58 -6.56 -18.53
C GLY A 159 -1.42 -5.64 -19.40
#